data_8eef66d56d10b5c0131a00093d644e1b
#
_entry.id   8eef66d56d10b5c0131a00093d644e1b
#
_cell.length_a   1.000
_cell.length_b   1.000
_cell.length_c   1.000
_cell.angle_alpha   90.00
_cell.angle_beta   90.00
_cell.angle_gamma   90.00
#
_symmetry.space_group_name_H-M   'P 1'
#
loop_
_entity.id
_entity.type
_entity.pdbx_description
1 polymer ?
#
loop_
_entity_poly.entity_id
_entity_poly.type
_entity_poly.pdbx_seq_one_letter_code
_entity_poly.pdbx_strand_id
1 'polypeptide(L)'
;MGFLLQLMTSTNTNSVKETKAQRAERLKRAQNPWEGLEEIRRFAREGFESIPPEWIGTYFRWWGVYTQGDGAGVTGGMGGEGRALQRFMVRIRIPNGLLTSPQLRAISDLSRRYANGIADITVRQNIQLHWVTVAALPEVLEGLWQVGLNTTGACGDVVRNVTGCPLAGVDRDEMVDASPLVQEVSRLLAGNADFYNLPRKFKISIAGCRSWCSYPEINDIGLNAVERRRGGNSEIGFSLRVGGGLSAEPYLAARLDAFVRWNQVVAVVKGIAELFRDSDVLREHRERARLKFLFLRHGWTAERFLEELQDRIGFGLDPAVDEHPPDDVYRDHVGIHAQKQHGLGYVGAVVLRGRISAEQMRSAADIAERHANGELRSTNMQNLVVVNVPMLNAESLAADLDAIGLPVRGSSFARGTVACSGTEFCKLAITETKSFSRWLVEELEERLPGFDHHLKLHVTGCPNSCGQHWIADIGIEGKKIKVNGRMVDAYYFCVGGALGLHQATARPVGYRCPASEVPDALERLLGRFLSERVPGENLRRFFARHSDTQLREFLAGEAIPEVARDLPQAVAHSAGGVGD
;
A
#
# COMPACT_ATOMS: atom_id res chain seq x y z
N MET A 1 8.33 73.68 -32.55
CA MET A 1 9.27 73.00 -31.66
C MET A 1 8.43 72.28 -30.61
N GLY A 2 7.98 71.08 -30.91
CA GLY A 2 7.13 70.28 -30.02
C GLY A 2 7.89 69.07 -29.54
N PHE A 3 8.02 68.89 -28.22
CA PHE A 3 8.54 67.69 -27.60
C PHE A 3 7.39 66.70 -27.35
N LEU A 4 7.38 65.57 -28.04
CA LEU A 4 6.53 64.45 -27.76
C LEU A 4 7.15 63.62 -26.61
N LEU A 5 6.51 63.62 -25.43
CA LEU A 5 6.81 62.68 -24.37
C LEU A 5 6.15 61.33 -24.73
N GLN A 6 6.94 60.31 -24.99
CA GLN A 6 6.52 58.95 -25.08
C GLN A 6 6.44 58.36 -23.66
N LEU A 7 5.21 58.19 -23.16
CA LEU A 7 4.90 57.39 -21.96
C LEU A 7 5.10 55.91 -22.28
N MET A 8 6.19 55.31 -21.85
CA MET A 8 6.35 53.87 -21.77
C MET A 8 5.54 53.37 -20.58
N THR A 9 4.37 52.81 -20.85
CA THR A 9 3.62 51.98 -19.90
C THR A 9 4.32 50.65 -19.79
N SER A 10 5.16 50.45 -18.77
CA SER A 10 5.64 49.15 -18.39
C SER A 10 4.46 48.35 -17.79
N THR A 11 3.86 47.48 -18.58
CA THR A 11 2.94 46.46 -18.08
C THR A 11 3.73 45.44 -17.30
N ASN A 12 3.80 45.63 -16.00
CA ASN A 12 4.34 44.65 -15.06
C ASN A 12 3.33 43.51 -14.98
N THR A 13 3.37 42.56 -15.92
CA THR A 13 2.65 41.30 -15.84
C THR A 13 3.30 40.46 -14.75
N ASN A 14 2.81 40.61 -13.52
CA ASN A 14 3.04 39.61 -12.46
C ASN A 14 2.49 38.29 -12.98
N SER A 15 3.33 37.47 -13.60
CA SER A 15 2.98 36.11 -13.97
C SER A 15 2.78 35.34 -12.66
N VAL A 16 1.52 35.14 -12.29
CA VAL A 16 1.16 34.28 -11.15
C VAL A 16 1.80 32.91 -11.40
N LYS A 17 2.75 32.54 -10.55
CA LYS A 17 3.52 31.28 -10.70
C LYS A 17 2.54 30.11 -10.61
N GLU A 18 2.50 29.28 -11.66
CA GLU A 18 1.66 28.10 -11.75
C GLU A 18 1.86 27.19 -10.53
N THR A 19 0.77 26.79 -9.85
CA THR A 19 0.81 25.89 -8.70
C THR A 19 1.10 24.45 -9.15
N LYS A 20 1.55 23.59 -8.21
CA LYS A 20 1.75 22.15 -8.50
C LYS A 20 0.47 21.47 -8.98
N ALA A 21 -0.69 21.86 -8.47
CA ALA A 21 -1.97 21.32 -8.89
C ALA A 21 -2.32 21.76 -10.32
N GLN A 22 -2.26 23.05 -10.62
CA GLN A 22 -2.49 23.59 -11.97
C GLN A 22 -1.58 22.95 -13.02
N ARG A 23 -0.29 22.82 -12.71
CA ARG A 23 0.67 22.14 -13.60
C ARG A 23 0.28 20.68 -13.87
N ALA A 24 -0.10 19.95 -12.82
CA ALA A 24 -0.49 18.54 -12.96
C ALA A 24 -1.75 18.41 -13.83
N GLU A 25 -2.76 19.26 -13.62
CA GLU A 25 -3.99 19.23 -14.40
C GLU A 25 -3.76 19.66 -15.87
N ARG A 26 -2.94 20.69 -16.10
CA ARG A 26 -2.56 21.10 -17.46
C ARG A 26 -1.86 19.98 -18.22
N LEU A 27 -0.90 19.30 -17.61
CA LEU A 27 -0.19 18.19 -18.25
C LEU A 27 -1.11 17.01 -18.58
N LYS A 28 -2.03 16.66 -17.67
CA LYS A 28 -3.02 15.60 -17.92
C LYS A 28 -4.01 15.93 -19.04
N ARG A 29 -4.36 17.24 -19.21
CA ARG A 29 -5.22 17.69 -20.31
C ARG A 29 -4.48 17.77 -21.65
N ALA A 30 -3.17 18.03 -21.62
CA ALA A 30 -2.36 18.18 -22.83
C ALA A 30 -2.16 16.85 -23.58
N GLN A 31 -2.06 15.74 -22.86
CA GLN A 31 -1.77 14.42 -23.45
C GLN A 31 -2.28 13.31 -22.53
N ASN A 32 -2.87 12.26 -23.13
CA ASN A 32 -3.05 10.98 -22.47
C ASN A 32 -1.70 10.24 -22.42
N PRO A 33 -1.09 10.05 -21.25
CA PRO A 33 0.24 9.46 -21.16
C PRO A 33 0.34 8.03 -21.72
N TRP A 34 -0.78 7.29 -21.74
CA TRP A 34 -0.80 5.91 -22.25
C TRP A 34 -0.66 5.79 -23.77
N GLU A 35 -0.79 6.89 -24.49
CA GLU A 35 -0.55 6.94 -25.94
C GLU A 35 0.93 7.11 -26.29
N GLY A 36 1.80 7.32 -25.29
CA GLY A 36 3.21 7.69 -25.46
C GLY A 36 4.21 6.52 -25.50
N LEU A 37 3.88 5.35 -26.04
CA LEU A 37 4.81 4.23 -26.15
C LEU A 37 5.98 4.54 -27.11
N GLU A 38 5.71 5.19 -28.20
CA GLU A 38 6.75 5.55 -29.19
C GLU A 38 7.75 6.57 -28.63
N GLU A 39 7.29 7.48 -27.76
CA GLU A 39 8.17 8.38 -27.04
C GLU A 39 9.10 7.61 -26.09
N ILE A 40 8.60 6.60 -25.38
CA ILE A 40 9.43 5.74 -24.52
C ILE A 40 10.49 5.02 -25.36
N ARG A 41 10.11 4.48 -26.54
CA ARG A 41 11.04 3.84 -27.48
C ARG A 41 12.07 4.82 -28.03
N ARG A 42 11.66 6.05 -28.33
CA ARG A 42 12.56 7.13 -28.74
C ARG A 42 13.57 7.45 -27.64
N PHE A 43 13.13 7.69 -26.40
CA PHE A 43 14.02 7.98 -25.27
C PHE A 43 14.99 6.82 -25.01
N ALA A 44 14.56 5.57 -25.22
CA ALA A 44 15.44 4.41 -25.10
C ALA A 44 16.58 4.43 -26.10
N ARG A 45 16.36 4.92 -27.33
CA ARG A 45 17.38 5.06 -28.38
C ARG A 45 18.27 6.29 -28.17
N GLU A 46 17.68 7.42 -27.76
CA GLU A 46 18.37 8.72 -27.68
C GLU A 46 19.05 8.96 -26.34
N GLY A 47 18.70 8.17 -25.30
CA GLY A 47 19.29 8.26 -23.97
C GLY A 47 18.51 9.16 -23.00
N PHE A 48 18.92 9.14 -21.74
CA PHE A 48 18.21 9.80 -20.63
C PHE A 48 18.09 11.32 -20.82
N GLU A 49 19.10 11.97 -21.39
CA GLU A 49 19.13 13.44 -21.58
C GLU A 49 18.11 13.93 -22.61
N SER A 50 17.56 13.03 -23.45
CA SER A 50 16.50 13.36 -24.42
C SER A 50 15.11 13.46 -23.78
N ILE A 51 14.96 13.04 -22.53
CA ILE A 51 13.67 12.94 -21.85
C ILE A 51 13.20 14.31 -21.36
N PRO A 52 12.06 14.82 -21.85
CA PRO A 52 11.50 16.07 -21.36
C PRO A 52 11.16 16.02 -19.86
N PRO A 53 11.28 17.14 -19.13
CA PRO A 53 11.00 17.20 -17.68
C PRO A 53 9.60 16.75 -17.29
N GLU A 54 8.59 16.94 -18.12
CA GLU A 54 7.21 16.50 -17.90
C GLU A 54 7.09 14.96 -17.95
N TRP A 55 7.88 14.27 -18.76
CA TRP A 55 7.96 12.83 -18.75
C TRP A 55 8.56 12.29 -17.46
N ILE A 56 9.71 12.81 -17.04
CA ILE A 56 10.35 12.44 -15.77
C ILE A 56 9.44 12.75 -14.58
N GLY A 57 8.85 13.92 -14.55
CA GLY A 57 8.03 14.39 -13.44
C GLY A 57 6.62 13.82 -13.40
N THR A 58 6.05 13.43 -14.54
CA THR A 58 4.62 13.12 -14.65
C THR A 58 4.33 11.88 -15.48
N TYR A 59 4.57 11.87 -16.80
CA TYR A 59 3.98 10.89 -17.72
C TYR A 59 4.46 9.46 -17.54
N PHE A 60 5.73 9.21 -17.20
CA PHE A 60 6.22 7.87 -16.89
C PHE A 60 5.42 7.16 -15.80
N ARG A 61 4.80 7.90 -14.87
CA ARG A 61 4.02 7.31 -13.77
C ARG A 61 2.83 6.50 -14.26
N TRP A 62 2.22 6.86 -15.38
CA TRP A 62 1.11 6.12 -15.99
C TRP A 62 1.54 4.74 -16.51
N TRP A 63 2.81 4.64 -16.89
CA TRP A 63 3.46 3.39 -17.30
C TRP A 63 4.01 2.58 -16.13
N GLY A 64 3.72 2.96 -14.89
CA GLY A 64 4.26 2.29 -13.71
C GLY A 64 5.73 2.61 -13.43
N VAL A 65 6.29 3.62 -14.08
CA VAL A 65 7.72 3.95 -14.07
C VAL A 65 7.98 5.22 -13.25
N TYR A 66 9.02 5.18 -12.40
CA TYR A 66 9.51 6.33 -11.63
C TYR A 66 11.02 6.43 -11.68
N THR A 67 11.57 7.64 -11.73
CA THR A 67 12.99 7.84 -11.43
C THR A 67 13.29 7.51 -9.98
N GLN A 68 14.41 6.84 -9.75
CA GLN A 68 14.89 6.50 -8.40
C GLN A 68 15.63 7.67 -7.74
N GLY A 69 15.72 7.64 -6.41
CA GLY A 69 16.58 8.52 -5.62
C GLY A 69 18.03 8.03 -5.59
N ASP A 70 18.92 8.89 -5.15
CA ASP A 70 20.37 8.66 -5.03
C ASP A 70 20.80 8.07 -3.68
N GLY A 71 19.85 7.70 -2.83
CA GLY A 71 20.10 7.17 -1.48
C GLY A 71 20.17 8.25 -0.39
N ALA A 72 20.40 9.51 -0.73
CA ALA A 72 20.50 10.59 0.26
C ALA A 72 19.16 10.98 0.89
N GLY A 73 18.06 10.64 0.22
CA GLY A 73 16.72 11.00 0.66
C GLY A 73 16.34 12.45 0.39
N VAL A 74 15.31 12.93 1.09
CA VAL A 74 14.81 14.30 0.96
C VAL A 74 15.83 15.26 1.59
N THR A 75 16.35 16.18 0.79
CA THR A 75 17.37 17.17 1.20
C THR A 75 16.78 18.56 1.48
N GLY A 76 15.53 18.81 1.14
CA GLY A 76 14.87 20.09 1.37
C GLY A 76 13.52 19.91 2.04
N GLY A 77 13.28 20.52 3.17
CA GLY A 77 12.07 20.64 3.97
C GLY A 77 10.86 19.71 3.69
N MET A 78 9.76 19.88 4.39
CA MET A 78 8.55 19.09 4.14
C MET A 78 8.04 19.28 2.69
N GLY A 79 7.85 18.17 1.95
CA GLY A 79 7.39 18.18 0.56
C GLY A 79 8.48 18.34 -0.50
N GLY A 80 9.77 18.30 -0.09
CA GLY A 80 10.89 18.21 -1.00
C GLY A 80 11.02 16.82 -1.66
N GLU A 81 11.73 16.76 -2.77
CA GLU A 81 12.16 15.50 -3.40
C GLU A 81 13.70 15.45 -3.37
N GLY A 82 14.25 14.26 -3.11
CA GLY A 82 15.68 14.00 -3.24
C GLY A 82 16.13 14.02 -4.72
N ARG A 83 17.42 13.99 -4.93
CA ARG A 83 18.00 13.95 -6.27
C ARG A 83 17.60 12.65 -6.98
N ALA A 84 17.21 12.78 -8.25
CA ALA A 84 16.89 11.65 -9.10
C ALA A 84 18.15 11.08 -9.76
N LEU A 85 18.28 9.76 -9.79
CA LEU A 85 19.23 9.06 -10.64
C LEU A 85 18.67 8.84 -12.04
N GLN A 86 19.55 8.58 -13.01
CA GLN A 86 19.18 8.12 -14.37
C GLN A 86 18.81 6.63 -14.37
N ARG A 87 18.04 6.22 -13.36
CA ARG A 87 17.54 4.85 -13.16
C ARG A 87 16.08 4.90 -12.79
N PHE A 88 15.37 3.84 -13.15
CA PHE A 88 13.94 3.77 -12.95
C PHE A 88 13.55 2.57 -12.09
N MET A 89 12.52 2.76 -11.28
CA MET A 89 11.70 1.70 -10.73
C MET A 89 10.56 1.41 -11.71
N VAL A 90 10.32 0.15 -12.02
CA VAL A 90 9.18 -0.33 -12.81
C VAL A 90 8.28 -1.16 -11.91
N ARG A 91 7.01 -0.79 -11.79
CA ARG A 91 6.02 -1.50 -10.97
C ARG A 91 5.10 -2.34 -11.83
N ILE A 92 5.14 -3.64 -11.61
CA ILE A 92 4.33 -4.64 -12.30
C ILE A 92 3.00 -4.75 -11.55
N ARG A 93 1.89 -4.58 -12.26
CA ARG A 93 0.54 -4.71 -11.71
C ARG A 93 0.12 -6.18 -11.70
N ILE A 94 -0.30 -6.66 -10.52
CA ILE A 94 -0.71 -8.05 -10.30
C ILE A 94 -2.06 -8.02 -9.56
N PRO A 95 -3.19 -8.00 -10.29
CA PRO A 95 -4.52 -7.96 -9.69
C PRO A 95 -4.74 -9.16 -8.79
N ASN A 96 -5.21 -8.90 -7.56
CA ASN A 96 -5.38 -9.91 -6.51
C ASN A 96 -4.09 -10.68 -6.12
N GLY A 97 -2.93 -10.24 -6.58
CA GLY A 97 -1.67 -10.94 -6.36
C GLY A 97 -1.49 -12.25 -7.12
N LEU A 98 -2.36 -12.56 -8.09
CA LEU A 98 -2.37 -13.82 -8.82
C LEU A 98 -1.20 -13.90 -9.80
N LEU A 99 -0.37 -14.93 -9.66
CA LEU A 99 0.80 -15.19 -10.49
C LEU A 99 0.84 -16.65 -10.93
N THR A 100 1.41 -16.88 -12.11
CA THR A 100 1.80 -18.22 -12.57
C THR A 100 3.32 -18.36 -12.57
N SER A 101 3.81 -19.60 -12.53
CA SER A 101 5.26 -19.87 -12.61
C SER A 101 5.91 -19.27 -13.86
N PRO A 102 5.34 -19.33 -15.08
CA PRO A 102 5.91 -18.62 -16.24
C PRO A 102 6.00 -17.11 -16.05
N GLN A 103 5.00 -16.48 -15.40
CA GLN A 103 5.03 -15.05 -15.10
C GLN A 103 6.14 -14.70 -14.10
N LEU A 104 6.29 -15.49 -13.04
CA LEU A 104 7.33 -15.24 -12.04
C LEU A 104 8.73 -15.47 -12.62
N ARG A 105 8.92 -16.47 -13.50
CA ARG A 105 10.18 -16.67 -14.25
C ARG A 105 10.49 -15.48 -15.16
N ALA A 106 9.51 -14.96 -15.88
CA ALA A 106 9.71 -13.78 -16.72
C ALA A 106 10.15 -12.57 -15.91
N ILE A 107 9.52 -12.32 -14.74
CA ILE A 107 9.93 -11.27 -13.81
C ILE A 107 11.37 -11.51 -13.32
N SER A 108 11.72 -12.75 -12.98
CA SER A 108 13.08 -13.14 -12.58
C SER A 108 14.11 -12.82 -13.67
N ASP A 109 13.83 -13.21 -14.92
CA ASP A 109 14.75 -12.97 -16.04
C ASP A 109 14.93 -11.48 -16.35
N LEU A 110 13.85 -10.71 -16.31
CA LEU A 110 13.90 -9.25 -16.46
C LEU A 110 14.65 -8.59 -15.30
N SER A 111 14.44 -9.07 -14.07
CA SER A 111 15.17 -8.60 -12.89
C SER A 111 16.67 -8.85 -13.04
N ARG A 112 17.06 -10.06 -13.42
CA ARG A 112 18.48 -10.43 -13.60
C ARG A 112 19.16 -9.61 -14.68
N ARG A 113 18.47 -9.39 -15.82
CA ARG A 113 19.03 -8.66 -16.96
C ARG A 113 19.08 -7.15 -16.76
N TYR A 114 18.06 -6.56 -16.14
CA TYR A 114 17.82 -5.12 -16.19
C TYR A 114 17.64 -4.44 -14.82
N ALA A 115 17.57 -5.22 -13.73
CA ALA A 115 17.21 -4.71 -12.41
C ALA A 115 18.13 -5.24 -11.28
N ASN A 116 19.40 -5.48 -11.57
CA ASN A 116 20.43 -5.95 -10.62
C ASN A 116 20.04 -7.22 -9.84
N GLY A 117 19.17 -8.06 -10.41
CA GLY A 117 18.78 -9.34 -9.82
C GLY A 117 17.93 -9.25 -8.57
N ILE A 118 17.28 -8.10 -8.29
CA ILE A 118 16.40 -7.92 -7.14
C ILE A 118 15.02 -7.39 -7.53
N ALA A 119 14.03 -7.73 -6.70
CA ALA A 119 12.68 -7.20 -6.82
C ALA A 119 12.08 -6.97 -5.43
N ASP A 120 11.04 -6.14 -5.33
CA ASP A 120 10.30 -5.89 -4.10
C ASP A 120 8.81 -6.22 -4.27
N ILE A 121 8.27 -7.15 -3.47
CA ILE A 121 6.83 -7.36 -3.31
C ILE A 121 6.28 -6.19 -2.49
N THR A 122 5.12 -5.65 -2.89
CA THR A 122 4.54 -4.47 -2.24
C THR A 122 3.30 -4.83 -1.42
N VAL A 123 2.95 -3.99 -0.45
CA VAL A 123 1.70 -4.09 0.34
C VAL A 123 0.40 -4.00 -0.50
N ARG A 124 0.50 -3.87 -1.81
CA ARG A 124 -0.62 -3.93 -2.74
C ARG A 124 -0.44 -5.02 -3.78
N GLN A 125 0.22 -6.10 -3.38
CA GLN A 125 0.34 -7.32 -4.19
C GLN A 125 1.04 -7.11 -5.55
N ASN A 126 1.80 -6.02 -5.73
CA ASN A 126 2.60 -5.76 -6.92
C ASN A 126 4.04 -6.23 -6.72
N ILE A 127 4.79 -6.34 -7.82
CA ILE A 127 6.24 -6.51 -7.80
C ILE A 127 6.89 -5.27 -8.43
N GLN A 128 7.99 -4.80 -7.84
CA GLN A 128 8.80 -3.68 -8.34
C GLN A 128 10.17 -4.18 -8.78
N LEU A 129 10.57 -3.79 -9.98
CA LEU A 129 11.95 -3.89 -10.46
C LEU A 129 12.65 -2.55 -10.24
N HIS A 130 13.92 -2.58 -9.88
CA HIS A 130 14.72 -1.41 -9.58
C HIS A 130 15.93 -1.33 -10.53
N TRP A 131 16.63 -0.18 -10.57
CA TRP A 131 17.83 0.06 -11.38
C TRP A 131 17.64 0.00 -12.90
N VAL A 132 16.43 -0.06 -13.41
CA VAL A 132 16.16 -0.13 -14.85
C VAL A 132 16.65 1.13 -15.55
N THR A 133 17.40 0.99 -16.64
CA THR A 133 17.83 2.12 -17.49
C THR A 133 16.73 2.53 -18.46
N VAL A 134 16.80 3.75 -19.01
CA VAL A 134 15.86 4.17 -20.07
C VAL A 134 15.96 3.26 -21.29
N ALA A 135 17.17 2.85 -21.66
CA ALA A 135 17.42 1.95 -22.80
C ALA A 135 16.72 0.59 -22.65
N ALA A 136 16.59 0.09 -21.41
CA ALA A 136 15.96 -1.20 -21.13
C ALA A 136 14.43 -1.13 -20.95
N LEU A 137 13.84 0.08 -20.85
CA LEU A 137 12.40 0.20 -20.60
C LEU A 137 11.53 -0.52 -21.63
N PRO A 138 11.74 -0.39 -22.98
CA PRO A 138 10.93 -1.10 -23.96
C PRO A 138 10.98 -2.62 -23.77
N GLU A 139 12.18 -3.19 -23.61
CA GLU A 139 12.34 -4.65 -23.44
C GLU A 139 11.69 -5.15 -22.14
N VAL A 140 11.77 -4.38 -21.04
CA VAL A 140 11.11 -4.73 -19.79
C VAL A 140 9.60 -4.71 -19.95
N LEU A 141 9.03 -3.69 -20.61
CA LEU A 141 7.59 -3.60 -20.84
C LEU A 141 7.10 -4.74 -21.75
N GLU A 142 7.76 -4.96 -22.87
CA GLU A 142 7.42 -5.99 -23.87
C GLU A 142 7.57 -7.40 -23.29
N GLY A 143 8.63 -7.68 -22.52
CA GLY A 143 8.82 -8.96 -21.86
C GLY A 143 7.74 -9.28 -20.82
N LEU A 144 7.18 -8.27 -20.15
CA LEU A 144 6.03 -8.44 -19.27
C LEU A 144 4.75 -8.73 -20.07
N TRP A 145 4.52 -8.02 -21.17
CA TRP A 145 3.32 -8.23 -22.01
C TRP A 145 3.28 -9.62 -22.63
N GLN A 146 4.43 -10.18 -23.03
CA GLN A 146 4.52 -11.55 -23.57
C GLN A 146 3.97 -12.63 -22.63
N VAL A 147 3.99 -12.38 -21.31
CA VAL A 147 3.43 -13.28 -20.30
C VAL A 147 2.10 -12.78 -19.72
N GLY A 148 1.45 -11.80 -20.36
CA GLY A 148 0.17 -11.26 -19.93
C GLY A 148 0.23 -10.35 -18.69
N LEU A 149 1.43 -9.90 -18.29
CA LEU A 149 1.61 -8.91 -17.21
C LEU A 149 1.64 -7.49 -17.78
N ASN A 150 1.33 -6.50 -16.93
CA ASN A 150 1.28 -5.11 -17.34
C ASN A 150 1.74 -4.17 -16.20
N THR A 151 2.25 -3.01 -16.57
CA THR A 151 2.64 -1.93 -15.66
C THR A 151 1.68 -0.74 -15.70
N THR A 152 0.83 -0.67 -16.72
CA THR A 152 -0.15 0.41 -16.96
C THR A 152 -1.09 0.56 -15.76
N GLY A 153 -1.20 1.77 -15.22
CA GLY A 153 -2.02 2.03 -14.04
C GLY A 153 -1.43 1.58 -12.70
N ALA A 154 -0.23 0.98 -12.66
CA ALA A 154 0.42 0.66 -11.39
C ALA A 154 0.84 1.92 -10.61
N CYS A 155 0.97 3.05 -11.28
CA CYS A 155 1.33 4.35 -10.72
C CYS A 155 0.49 5.48 -11.37
N GLY A 156 0.74 6.75 -11.02
CA GLY A 156 0.02 7.90 -11.60
C GLY A 156 -1.29 8.26 -10.88
N ASP A 157 -2.02 9.20 -11.48
CA ASP A 157 -3.33 9.65 -11.00
C ASP A 157 -4.45 8.88 -11.71
N VAL A 158 -4.50 7.60 -11.41
CA VAL A 158 -5.33 6.59 -12.06
C VAL A 158 -5.80 5.56 -11.06
N VAL A 159 -6.69 4.68 -11.50
CA VAL A 159 -7.04 3.48 -10.73
C VAL A 159 -5.81 2.59 -10.63
N ARG A 160 -5.43 2.28 -9.37
CA ARG A 160 -4.26 1.46 -9.04
C ARG A 160 -4.63 -0.02 -9.09
N ASN A 161 -3.63 -0.89 -8.90
CA ASN A 161 -3.88 -2.32 -8.77
C ASN A 161 -5.07 -2.58 -7.84
N VAL A 162 -6.02 -3.39 -8.27
CA VAL A 162 -7.13 -3.85 -7.44
C VAL A 162 -6.62 -4.99 -6.57
N THR A 163 -6.75 -4.83 -5.26
CA THR A 163 -6.32 -5.85 -4.28
C THR A 163 -7.47 -6.69 -3.79
N GLY A 164 -7.20 -7.92 -3.42
CA GLY A 164 -8.15 -8.84 -2.83
C GLY A 164 -7.47 -9.79 -1.85
N CYS A 165 -8.21 -10.76 -1.32
CA CYS A 165 -7.61 -11.83 -0.55
C CYS A 165 -6.66 -12.65 -1.44
N PRO A 166 -5.40 -12.85 -1.09
CA PRO A 166 -4.49 -13.67 -1.90
C PRO A 166 -4.92 -15.13 -1.97
N LEU A 167 -5.76 -15.58 -1.03
CA LEU A 167 -6.31 -16.93 -1.02
C LEU A 167 -7.71 -17.05 -1.64
N ALA A 168 -8.20 -15.99 -2.33
CA ALA A 168 -9.50 -16.06 -3.00
C ALA A 168 -9.58 -17.27 -3.93
N GLY A 169 -10.67 -18.01 -3.85
CA GLY A 169 -10.90 -19.28 -4.56
C GLY A 169 -10.36 -20.53 -3.88
N VAL A 170 -9.51 -20.39 -2.86
CA VAL A 170 -8.90 -21.54 -2.16
C VAL A 170 -9.05 -21.50 -0.63
N ASP A 171 -9.44 -20.38 -0.07
CA ASP A 171 -9.59 -20.20 1.38
C ASP A 171 -10.77 -21.02 1.93
N ARG A 172 -10.54 -21.76 3.01
CA ARG A 172 -11.61 -22.53 3.70
C ARG A 172 -12.68 -21.65 4.32
N ASP A 173 -12.29 -20.46 4.74
CA ASP A 173 -13.12 -19.54 5.52
C ASP A 173 -13.67 -18.37 4.68
N GLU A 174 -13.48 -18.42 3.35
CA GLU A 174 -14.06 -17.39 2.50
C GLU A 174 -15.57 -17.57 2.33
N MET A 175 -16.27 -16.45 2.25
CA MET A 175 -17.71 -16.43 1.97
C MET A 175 -17.97 -16.63 0.48
N VAL A 176 -17.10 -16.09 -0.36
CA VAL A 176 -17.17 -16.16 -1.82
C VAL A 176 -15.80 -15.93 -2.43
N ASP A 177 -15.51 -16.59 -3.55
CA ASP A 177 -14.34 -16.26 -4.38
C ASP A 177 -14.57 -14.93 -5.10
N ALA A 178 -13.97 -13.86 -4.59
CA ALA A 178 -14.06 -12.53 -5.19
C ALA A 178 -13.02 -12.28 -6.30
N SER A 179 -12.14 -13.23 -6.61
CA SER A 179 -11.08 -13.04 -7.62
C SER A 179 -11.60 -12.70 -9.02
N PRO A 180 -12.74 -13.27 -9.50
CA PRO A 180 -13.29 -12.89 -10.80
C PRO A 180 -13.71 -11.41 -10.84
N LEU A 181 -14.31 -10.87 -9.77
CA LEU A 181 -14.66 -9.45 -9.68
C LEU A 181 -13.42 -8.55 -9.66
N VAL A 182 -12.37 -8.94 -8.92
CA VAL A 182 -11.09 -8.20 -8.92
C VAL A 182 -10.52 -8.12 -10.33
N GLN A 183 -10.53 -9.23 -11.07
CA GLN A 183 -10.04 -9.28 -12.46
C GLN A 183 -10.91 -8.44 -13.40
N GLU A 184 -12.23 -8.51 -13.27
CA GLU A 184 -13.17 -7.76 -14.10
C GLU A 184 -13.04 -6.24 -13.87
N VAL A 185 -13.07 -5.78 -12.62
CA VAL A 185 -12.86 -4.38 -12.25
C VAL A 185 -11.49 -3.88 -12.70
N SER A 186 -10.46 -4.72 -12.55
CA SER A 186 -9.11 -4.37 -12.99
C SER A 186 -9.03 -4.19 -14.51
N ARG A 187 -9.67 -5.07 -15.31
CA ARG A 187 -9.73 -4.95 -16.78
C ARG A 187 -10.52 -3.73 -17.24
N LEU A 188 -11.63 -3.43 -16.55
CA LEU A 188 -12.49 -2.29 -16.90
C LEU A 188 -11.77 -0.95 -16.72
N LEU A 189 -11.04 -0.78 -15.62
CA LEU A 189 -10.57 0.54 -15.18
C LEU A 189 -9.10 0.81 -15.48
N ALA A 190 -8.26 -0.21 -15.53
CA ALA A 190 -6.83 -0.01 -15.73
C ALA A 190 -6.49 0.13 -17.22
N GLY A 191 -5.86 1.24 -17.57
CA GLY A 191 -5.57 1.57 -18.98
C GLY A 191 -6.77 2.12 -19.75
N ASN A 192 -7.92 2.30 -19.09
CA ASN A 192 -9.12 2.89 -19.70
C ASN A 192 -8.96 4.40 -19.86
N ALA A 193 -9.14 4.89 -21.10
CA ALA A 193 -8.99 6.30 -21.46
C ALA A 193 -9.91 7.24 -20.65
N ASP A 194 -11.07 6.78 -20.19
CA ASP A 194 -11.99 7.58 -19.38
C ASP A 194 -11.45 7.85 -17.96
N PHE A 195 -10.45 7.08 -17.50
CA PHE A 195 -9.92 7.12 -16.13
C PHE A 195 -8.41 7.43 -16.04
N TYR A 196 -7.79 7.92 -17.13
CA TYR A 196 -6.38 8.35 -17.08
C TYR A 196 -6.21 9.69 -16.34
N ASN A 197 -7.26 10.48 -16.20
CA ASN A 197 -7.24 11.83 -15.62
C ASN A 197 -8.05 11.91 -14.33
N LEU A 198 -7.72 11.10 -13.32
CA LEU A 198 -8.28 11.24 -11.98
C LEU A 198 -7.60 12.39 -11.22
N PRO A 199 -8.24 13.01 -10.21
CA PRO A 199 -7.61 14.02 -9.35
C PRO A 199 -6.32 13.49 -8.70
N ARG A 200 -6.32 12.21 -8.27
CA ARG A 200 -5.18 11.55 -7.62
C ARG A 200 -5.26 10.04 -7.79
N LYS A 201 -4.22 9.29 -7.30
CA LYS A 201 -4.24 7.81 -7.20
C LYS A 201 -5.53 7.34 -6.54
N PHE A 202 -6.15 6.31 -7.10
CA PHE A 202 -7.39 5.71 -6.64
C PHE A 202 -7.19 4.22 -6.35
N LYS A 203 -7.58 3.76 -5.18
CA LYS A 203 -7.28 2.41 -4.68
C LYS A 203 -8.58 1.65 -4.41
N ILE A 204 -8.64 0.41 -4.86
CA ILE A 204 -9.79 -0.49 -4.69
C ILE A 204 -9.32 -1.76 -4.01
N SER A 205 -10.15 -2.26 -3.09
CA SER A 205 -10.03 -3.57 -2.45
C SER A 205 -11.36 -4.30 -2.52
N ILE A 206 -11.35 -5.57 -2.95
CA ILE A 206 -12.53 -6.44 -2.98
C ILE A 206 -12.17 -7.74 -2.26
N ALA A 207 -12.81 -8.02 -1.13
CA ALA A 207 -12.50 -9.16 -0.28
C ALA A 207 -13.71 -10.09 -0.12
N GLY A 208 -13.53 -11.36 -0.45
CA GLY A 208 -14.49 -12.42 -0.17
C GLY A 208 -14.26 -13.16 1.16
N CYS A 209 -13.14 -12.91 1.83
CA CYS A 209 -12.74 -13.58 3.06
C CYS A 209 -13.30 -12.89 4.31
N ARG A 210 -13.53 -13.67 5.38
CA ARG A 210 -13.96 -13.16 6.69
C ARG A 210 -12.88 -12.38 7.44
N SER A 211 -11.60 -12.55 7.07
CA SER A 211 -10.45 -11.92 7.76
C SER A 211 -10.16 -10.50 7.29
N TRP A 212 -10.81 -9.98 6.26
CA TRP A 212 -10.58 -8.65 5.68
C TRP A 212 -9.10 -8.34 5.35
N CYS A 213 -8.33 -9.37 5.02
CA CYS A 213 -6.87 -9.29 4.86
C CYS A 213 -6.38 -8.37 3.73
N SER A 214 -7.27 -7.84 2.89
CA SER A 214 -6.95 -6.84 1.87
C SER A 214 -7.17 -5.39 2.35
N TYR A 215 -7.49 -5.20 3.63
CA TYR A 215 -7.61 -3.91 4.32
C TYR A 215 -8.58 -2.93 3.62
N PRO A 216 -9.88 -3.26 3.52
CA PRO A 216 -10.85 -2.43 2.81
C PRO A 216 -10.98 -1.02 3.38
N GLU A 217 -10.79 -0.86 4.68
CA GLU A 217 -10.94 0.40 5.41
C GLU A 217 -9.92 1.49 4.99
N ILE A 218 -8.82 1.11 4.34
CA ILE A 218 -7.76 2.06 3.93
C ILE A 218 -7.70 2.30 2.43
N ASN A 219 -8.75 1.91 1.70
CA ASN A 219 -8.87 2.09 0.26
C ASN A 219 -9.95 3.13 -0.11
N ASP A 220 -9.83 3.75 -1.28
CA ASP A 220 -10.84 4.69 -1.77
C ASP A 220 -12.19 3.98 -2.01
N ILE A 221 -12.14 2.68 -2.37
CA ILE A 221 -13.28 1.74 -2.33
C ILE A 221 -12.84 0.48 -1.59
N GLY A 222 -13.61 0.07 -0.58
CA GLY A 222 -13.51 -1.20 0.10
C GLY A 222 -14.81 -1.98 -0.01
N LEU A 223 -14.75 -3.18 -0.58
CA LEU A 223 -15.87 -4.11 -0.71
C LEU A 223 -15.54 -5.38 0.08
N ASN A 224 -16.39 -5.72 1.06
CA ASN A 224 -16.27 -6.93 1.86
C ASN A 224 -17.50 -7.78 1.67
N ALA A 225 -17.31 -9.09 1.45
CA ALA A 225 -18.42 -10.02 1.39
C ALA A 225 -19.23 -10.01 2.70
N VAL A 226 -20.54 -9.97 2.54
CA VAL A 226 -21.53 -10.07 3.63
C VAL A 226 -22.67 -10.99 3.20
N GLU A 227 -23.30 -11.64 4.17
CA GLU A 227 -24.45 -12.53 3.94
C GLU A 227 -25.74 -11.81 4.29
N ARG A 228 -26.68 -11.79 3.37
CA ARG A 228 -28.05 -11.33 3.60
C ARG A 228 -29.00 -12.52 3.67
N ARG A 229 -29.77 -12.62 4.75
CA ARG A 229 -30.78 -13.65 4.93
C ARG A 229 -32.19 -13.06 4.79
N ARG A 230 -33.01 -13.60 3.90
CA ARG A 230 -34.35 -13.13 3.66
C ARG A 230 -35.27 -14.33 3.36
N GLY A 231 -36.32 -14.54 4.19
CA GLY A 231 -37.30 -15.58 3.94
C GLY A 231 -36.73 -17.01 3.80
N GLY A 232 -35.68 -17.34 4.55
CA GLY A 232 -35.00 -18.64 4.48
C GLY A 232 -33.93 -18.77 3.38
N ASN A 233 -33.83 -17.80 2.48
CA ASN A 233 -32.77 -17.75 1.46
C ASN A 233 -31.56 -16.94 1.94
N SER A 234 -30.37 -17.39 1.56
CA SER A 234 -29.10 -16.70 1.79
C SER A 234 -28.57 -16.16 0.46
N GLU A 235 -28.13 -14.90 0.47
CA GLU A 235 -27.51 -14.23 -0.66
C GLU A 235 -26.19 -13.60 -0.20
N ILE A 236 -25.09 -13.87 -0.90
CA ILE A 236 -23.80 -13.22 -0.67
C ILE A 236 -23.70 -11.99 -1.58
N GLY A 237 -23.46 -10.85 -0.96
CA GLY A 237 -23.15 -9.59 -1.61
C GLY A 237 -22.01 -8.91 -0.88
N PHE A 238 -21.93 -7.60 -1.00
CA PHE A 238 -20.82 -6.82 -0.42
C PHE A 238 -21.33 -5.63 0.37
N SER A 239 -20.72 -5.38 1.52
CA SER A 239 -20.76 -4.08 2.16
C SER A 239 -19.83 -3.12 1.43
N LEU A 240 -20.15 -1.84 1.46
CA LEU A 240 -19.43 -0.81 0.72
C LEU A 240 -18.85 0.24 1.69
N ARG A 241 -17.54 0.46 1.55
CA ARG A 241 -16.82 1.54 2.21
C ARG A 241 -16.18 2.46 1.19
N VAL A 242 -16.14 3.77 1.48
CA VAL A 242 -15.60 4.76 0.56
C VAL A 242 -14.68 5.76 1.27
N GLY A 243 -13.73 6.30 0.55
CA GLY A 243 -12.89 7.41 1.00
C GLY A 243 -11.74 7.04 1.92
N GLY A 244 -11.42 5.77 2.11
CA GLY A 244 -10.28 5.38 2.95
C GLY A 244 -8.93 5.76 2.36
N GLY A 245 -7.96 6.04 3.23
CA GLY A 245 -6.59 6.31 2.79
C GLY A 245 -5.67 6.79 3.89
N LEU A 246 -4.46 6.27 3.87
CA LEU A 246 -3.39 6.67 4.78
C LEU A 246 -2.69 7.95 4.29
N SER A 247 -1.36 8.06 4.37
CA SER A 247 -0.57 9.26 4.12
C SER A 247 -0.46 10.10 5.41
N ALA A 248 -0.12 11.38 5.33
CA ALA A 248 0.08 12.25 6.49
C ALA A 248 -1.22 12.53 7.28
N GLU A 249 -2.37 12.46 6.64
CA GLU A 249 -3.69 12.61 7.27
C GLU A 249 -4.46 11.29 7.07
N PRO A 250 -4.29 10.25 7.92
CA PRO A 250 -4.99 8.99 7.75
C PRO A 250 -6.51 9.15 7.95
N TYR A 251 -7.28 8.41 7.16
CA TYR A 251 -8.72 8.35 7.29
C TYR A 251 -9.21 6.94 6.96
N LEU A 252 -9.98 6.34 7.85
CA LEU A 252 -10.62 5.06 7.62
C LEU A 252 -11.91 5.28 6.83
N ALA A 253 -12.16 4.42 5.85
CA ALA A 253 -13.26 4.55 4.91
C ALA A 253 -14.62 4.58 5.61
N ALA A 254 -15.47 5.51 5.22
CA ALA A 254 -16.85 5.59 5.67
C ALA A 254 -17.65 4.40 5.11
N ARG A 255 -18.37 3.68 5.97
CA ARG A 255 -19.33 2.66 5.56
C ARG A 255 -20.58 3.33 5.02
N LEU A 256 -21.04 2.92 3.84
CA LEU A 256 -22.32 3.35 3.29
C LEU A 256 -23.45 2.40 3.72
N ASP A 257 -24.64 2.93 3.88
CA ASP A 257 -25.86 2.12 4.08
C ASP A 257 -26.29 1.46 2.77
N ALA A 258 -25.47 0.52 2.31
CA ALA A 258 -25.67 -0.16 1.03
C ALA A 258 -25.23 -1.64 1.08
N PHE A 259 -26.10 -2.51 0.56
CA PHE A 259 -25.79 -3.87 0.18
C PHE A 259 -25.61 -3.94 -1.34
N VAL A 260 -24.42 -4.28 -1.80
CA VAL A 260 -24.08 -4.36 -3.23
C VAL A 260 -24.15 -5.82 -3.67
N ARG A 261 -25.08 -6.16 -4.57
CA ARG A 261 -25.13 -7.50 -5.15
C ARG A 261 -23.94 -7.74 -6.07
N TRP A 262 -23.60 -8.99 -6.29
CA TRP A 262 -22.50 -9.41 -7.16
C TRP A 262 -22.52 -8.70 -8.52
N ASN A 263 -23.67 -8.73 -9.20
CA ASN A 263 -23.85 -8.14 -10.52
C ASN A 263 -23.88 -6.60 -10.54
N GLN A 264 -23.94 -5.95 -9.38
CA GLN A 264 -23.91 -4.49 -9.24
C GLN A 264 -22.48 -3.94 -8.99
N VAL A 265 -21.53 -4.81 -8.56
CA VAL A 265 -20.18 -4.38 -8.12
C VAL A 265 -19.49 -3.55 -9.19
N VAL A 266 -19.49 -4.00 -10.43
CA VAL A 266 -18.78 -3.30 -11.53
C VAL A 266 -19.37 -1.90 -11.78
N ALA A 267 -20.70 -1.78 -11.79
CA ALA A 267 -21.40 -0.51 -11.98
C ALA A 267 -21.14 0.45 -10.81
N VAL A 268 -21.21 -0.04 -9.57
CA VAL A 268 -20.92 0.73 -8.35
C VAL A 268 -19.49 1.24 -8.34
N VAL A 269 -18.52 0.38 -8.62
CA VAL A 269 -17.09 0.75 -8.64
C VAL A 269 -16.82 1.79 -9.74
N LYS A 270 -17.40 1.62 -10.92
CA LYS A 270 -17.31 2.56 -12.04
C LYS A 270 -17.92 3.92 -11.64
N GLY A 271 -19.15 3.93 -11.10
CA GLY A 271 -19.82 5.14 -10.65
C GLY A 271 -19.02 5.93 -9.62
N ILE A 272 -18.41 5.26 -8.63
CA ILE A 272 -17.54 5.92 -7.64
C ILE A 272 -16.28 6.51 -8.31
N ALA A 273 -15.67 5.79 -9.25
CA ALA A 273 -14.50 6.28 -9.99
C ALA A 273 -14.87 7.52 -10.85
N GLU A 274 -16.07 7.57 -11.42
CA GLU A 274 -16.61 8.71 -12.15
C GLU A 274 -16.90 9.91 -11.23
N LEU A 275 -17.54 9.71 -10.08
CA LEU A 275 -17.73 10.74 -9.06
C LEU A 275 -16.39 11.35 -8.64
N PHE A 276 -15.37 10.52 -8.44
CA PHE A 276 -14.05 11.00 -8.10
C PHE A 276 -13.40 11.76 -9.26
N ARG A 277 -13.48 11.26 -10.49
CA ARG A 277 -12.97 11.92 -11.70
C ARG A 277 -13.54 13.32 -11.87
N ASP A 278 -14.85 13.45 -11.66
CA ASP A 278 -15.62 14.67 -11.92
C ASP A 278 -15.63 15.65 -10.73
N SER A 279 -14.92 15.32 -9.63
CA SER A 279 -14.80 16.17 -8.43
C SER A 279 -13.76 17.28 -8.62
N ASP A 280 -14.14 18.43 -9.15
CA ASP A 280 -13.24 19.57 -9.39
C ASP A 280 -12.60 20.12 -8.11
N VAL A 281 -13.33 20.15 -6.98
CA VAL A 281 -12.80 20.60 -5.68
C VAL A 281 -11.58 19.81 -5.21
N LEU A 282 -11.41 18.55 -5.66
CA LEU A 282 -10.26 17.74 -5.36
C LEU A 282 -9.05 18.02 -6.26
N ARG A 283 -9.19 18.89 -7.28
CA ARG A 283 -8.12 19.25 -8.22
C ARG A 283 -7.40 20.55 -7.83
N GLU A 284 -7.94 21.31 -6.89
CA GLU A 284 -7.41 22.62 -6.46
C GLU A 284 -6.08 22.49 -5.71
N HIS A 285 -5.94 21.45 -4.88
CA HIS A 285 -4.77 21.23 -4.02
C HIS A 285 -4.21 19.82 -4.18
N ARG A 286 -3.01 19.69 -4.71
CA ARG A 286 -2.35 18.40 -5.01
C ARG A 286 -2.22 17.47 -3.80
N GLU A 287 -1.98 18.00 -2.63
CA GLU A 287 -1.83 17.27 -1.37
C GLU A 287 -3.19 16.75 -0.84
N ARG A 288 -4.29 17.44 -1.21
CA ARG A 288 -5.66 17.16 -0.76
C ARG A 288 -6.57 16.62 -1.88
N ALA A 289 -6.00 16.00 -2.89
CA ALA A 289 -6.71 15.51 -4.09
C ALA A 289 -7.21 14.05 -3.98
N ARG A 290 -7.13 13.40 -2.81
CA ARG A 290 -7.66 12.02 -2.59
C ARG A 290 -9.16 12.08 -2.26
N LEU A 291 -9.90 11.01 -2.61
CA LEU A 291 -11.35 10.90 -2.35
C LEU A 291 -11.73 11.20 -0.89
N LYS A 292 -10.93 10.76 0.08
CA LYS A 292 -11.16 11.01 1.51
C LYS A 292 -11.34 12.49 1.87
N PHE A 293 -10.81 13.40 1.07
CA PHE A 293 -10.92 14.83 1.36
C PHE A 293 -12.32 15.40 1.08
N LEU A 294 -13.18 14.70 0.34
CA LEU A 294 -14.61 15.02 0.31
C LEU A 294 -15.20 14.99 1.73
N PHE A 295 -14.86 13.96 2.50
CA PHE A 295 -15.29 13.81 3.89
C PHE A 295 -14.53 14.74 4.85
N LEU A 296 -13.20 14.79 4.74
CA LEU A 296 -12.37 15.54 5.68
C LEU A 296 -12.44 17.06 5.52
N ARG A 297 -12.75 17.59 4.33
CA ARG A 297 -12.62 19.03 4.04
C ARG A 297 -13.83 19.65 3.32
N HIS A 298 -14.67 18.85 2.67
CA HIS A 298 -15.75 19.37 1.83
C HIS A 298 -17.15 19.02 2.36
N GLY A 299 -17.24 18.54 3.63
CA GLY A 299 -18.49 18.31 4.33
C GLY A 299 -19.39 17.20 3.73
N TRP A 300 -18.81 16.26 3.00
CA TRP A 300 -19.57 15.11 2.53
C TRP A 300 -19.83 14.14 3.67
N THR A 301 -21.05 13.60 3.72
CA THR A 301 -21.41 12.47 4.60
C THR A 301 -21.55 11.18 3.82
N ALA A 302 -21.69 10.06 4.52
CA ALA A 302 -21.92 8.76 3.90
C ALA A 302 -23.25 8.74 3.13
N GLU A 303 -24.28 9.37 3.68
CA GLU A 303 -25.62 9.48 3.10
C GLU A 303 -25.57 10.28 1.79
N ARG A 304 -24.98 11.47 1.81
CA ARG A 304 -24.81 12.30 0.62
C ARG A 304 -24.03 11.56 -0.46
N PHE A 305 -22.96 10.85 -0.08
CA PHE A 305 -22.16 10.09 -1.05
C PHE A 305 -22.98 8.98 -1.70
N LEU A 306 -23.82 8.29 -0.90
CA LEU A 306 -24.70 7.23 -1.40
C LEU A 306 -25.76 7.77 -2.36
N GLU A 307 -26.38 8.90 -2.06
CA GLU A 307 -27.36 9.57 -2.94
C GLU A 307 -26.72 9.91 -4.30
N GLU A 308 -25.60 10.62 -4.30
CA GLU A 308 -24.87 10.99 -5.52
C GLU A 308 -24.40 9.77 -6.32
N LEU A 309 -24.04 8.67 -5.63
CA LEU A 309 -23.67 7.41 -6.28
C LEU A 309 -24.88 6.79 -6.97
N GLN A 310 -26.03 6.68 -6.29
CA GLN A 310 -27.25 6.08 -6.84
C GLN A 310 -27.78 6.87 -8.05
N ASP A 311 -27.71 8.19 -7.98
CA ASP A 311 -28.05 9.05 -9.12
C ASP A 311 -27.11 8.81 -10.31
N ARG A 312 -25.81 8.63 -10.03
CA ARG A 312 -24.78 8.37 -11.06
C ARG A 312 -24.95 7.01 -11.75
N ILE A 313 -25.24 5.97 -10.98
CA ILE A 313 -25.39 4.59 -11.52
C ILE A 313 -26.80 4.33 -12.08
N GLY A 314 -27.78 5.17 -11.76
CA GLY A 314 -29.16 5.10 -12.29
C GLY A 314 -30.05 4.05 -11.63
N PHE A 315 -29.65 3.51 -10.47
CA PHE A 315 -30.46 2.58 -9.68
C PHE A 315 -30.17 2.67 -8.18
N GLY A 316 -31.16 2.32 -7.36
CA GLY A 316 -31.00 2.25 -5.91
C GLY A 316 -30.25 0.99 -5.47
N LEU A 317 -29.52 1.13 -4.37
CA LEU A 317 -28.90 0.00 -3.66
C LEU A 317 -29.78 -0.41 -2.49
N ASP A 318 -29.84 -1.70 -2.18
CA ASP A 318 -30.53 -2.17 -0.99
C ASP A 318 -29.84 -1.65 0.28
N PRO A 319 -30.57 -1.48 1.39
CA PRO A 319 -29.97 -1.14 2.68
C PRO A 319 -28.89 -2.12 3.11
N ALA A 320 -27.89 -1.63 3.82
CA ALA A 320 -26.81 -2.44 4.36
C ALA A 320 -27.36 -3.56 5.27
N VAL A 321 -26.61 -4.64 5.34
CA VAL A 321 -26.86 -5.72 6.28
C VAL A 321 -25.83 -5.71 7.40
N ASP A 322 -26.09 -6.43 8.49
CA ASP A 322 -25.14 -6.56 9.58
C ASP A 322 -23.82 -7.15 9.07
N GLU A 323 -22.73 -6.57 9.53
CA GLU A 323 -21.38 -7.05 9.30
C GLU A 323 -20.85 -7.76 10.55
N HIS A 324 -19.95 -8.70 10.33
CA HIS A 324 -19.17 -9.33 11.39
C HIS A 324 -17.68 -9.04 11.16
N PRO A 325 -17.22 -7.81 11.46
CA PRO A 325 -15.82 -7.47 11.33
C PRO A 325 -14.95 -8.41 12.19
N PRO A 326 -13.78 -8.86 11.72
CA PRO A 326 -12.88 -9.67 12.53
C PRO A 326 -12.39 -8.89 13.75
N ASP A 327 -12.23 -9.57 14.90
CA ASP A 327 -11.71 -8.96 16.14
C ASP A 327 -10.27 -8.45 15.93
N ASP A 328 -9.45 -9.21 15.20
CA ASP A 328 -8.12 -8.81 14.75
C ASP A 328 -7.91 -9.11 13.27
N VAL A 329 -7.56 -8.08 12.48
CA VAL A 329 -7.21 -8.22 11.07
C VAL A 329 -5.72 -8.54 10.96
N TYR A 330 -5.35 -9.74 11.36
CA TYR A 330 -4.01 -10.28 11.17
C TYR A 330 -4.08 -11.60 10.39
N ARG A 331 -3.54 -11.63 9.20
CA ARG A 331 -3.35 -12.84 8.40
C ARG A 331 -2.16 -12.65 7.47
N ASP A 332 -1.03 -13.22 7.83
CA ASP A 332 0.21 -13.17 7.05
C ASP A 332 0.27 -14.23 5.94
N HIS A 333 -0.62 -15.23 6.00
CA HIS A 333 -0.70 -16.37 5.07
C HIS A 333 0.54 -17.27 5.06
N VAL A 334 1.40 -17.20 6.06
CA VAL A 334 2.63 -17.98 6.21
C VAL A 334 2.33 -19.32 6.87
N GLY A 335 3.02 -20.37 6.47
CA GLY A 335 2.85 -21.73 6.98
C GLY A 335 2.18 -22.67 6.00
N ILE A 336 1.92 -23.90 6.46
CA ILE A 336 1.21 -24.95 5.72
C ILE A 336 -0.23 -24.99 6.21
N HIS A 337 -1.17 -24.84 5.30
CA HIS A 337 -2.61 -24.78 5.62
C HIS A 337 -3.44 -25.53 4.60
N ALA A 338 -4.52 -26.18 5.06
CA ALA A 338 -5.46 -26.84 4.16
C ALA A 338 -6.32 -25.79 3.41
N GLN A 339 -6.60 -26.06 2.14
CA GLN A 339 -7.57 -25.31 1.32
C GLN A 339 -9.00 -25.86 1.48
N LYS A 340 -9.98 -25.16 0.88
CA LYS A 340 -11.38 -25.68 0.79
C LYS A 340 -11.49 -26.89 -0.13
N GLN A 341 -10.59 -27.02 -1.12
CA GLN A 341 -10.52 -28.19 -2.00
C GLN A 341 -9.91 -29.37 -1.23
N HIS A 342 -10.63 -30.50 -1.21
CA HIS A 342 -10.22 -31.69 -0.49
C HIS A 342 -8.84 -32.19 -0.96
N GLY A 343 -7.97 -32.50 -0.01
CA GLY A 343 -6.60 -33.02 -0.28
C GLY A 343 -5.60 -31.96 -0.74
N LEU A 344 -6.01 -30.71 -0.94
CA LEU A 344 -5.13 -29.60 -1.30
C LEU A 344 -4.88 -28.66 -0.14
N GLY A 345 -3.71 -28.02 -0.17
CA GLY A 345 -3.30 -26.97 0.76
C GLY A 345 -2.62 -25.81 0.05
N TYR A 346 -2.32 -24.79 0.84
CA TYR A 346 -1.40 -23.74 0.43
C TYR A 346 -0.20 -23.68 1.37
N VAL A 347 0.93 -23.24 0.85
CA VAL A 347 2.16 -23.04 1.60
C VAL A 347 2.62 -21.61 1.40
N GLY A 348 2.62 -20.84 2.50
CA GLY A 348 3.05 -19.45 2.50
C GLY A 348 4.46 -19.32 3.07
N ALA A 349 5.30 -18.55 2.38
CA ALA A 349 6.67 -18.28 2.78
C ALA A 349 6.89 -16.81 3.09
N VAL A 350 7.71 -16.52 4.09
CA VAL A 350 8.15 -15.17 4.43
C VAL A 350 9.08 -14.65 3.35
N VAL A 351 8.78 -13.47 2.82
CA VAL A 351 9.71 -12.66 2.03
C VAL A 351 10.07 -11.45 2.87
N LEU A 352 11.09 -11.60 3.71
CA LEU A 352 11.44 -10.57 4.70
C LEU A 352 11.53 -9.19 4.06
N ARG A 353 10.75 -8.20 4.60
CA ARG A 353 10.65 -6.86 4.04
C ARG A 353 10.18 -6.79 2.57
N GLY A 354 9.64 -7.87 2.02
CA GLY A 354 9.18 -7.98 0.63
C GLY A 354 10.31 -8.05 -0.40
N ARG A 355 11.60 -8.13 -0.01
CA ARG A 355 12.72 -8.20 -0.95
C ARG A 355 12.99 -9.65 -1.37
N ILE A 356 13.04 -9.89 -2.69
CA ILE A 356 13.27 -11.21 -3.27
C ILE A 356 14.29 -11.11 -4.41
N SER A 357 15.22 -12.07 -4.50
CA SER A 357 16.20 -12.12 -5.58
C SER A 357 15.62 -12.76 -6.85
N ALA A 358 16.28 -12.53 -7.98
CA ALA A 358 15.94 -13.19 -9.24
C ALA A 358 16.05 -14.72 -9.13
N GLU A 359 17.08 -15.21 -8.46
CA GLU A 359 17.27 -16.64 -8.21
C GLU A 359 16.16 -17.22 -7.35
N GLN A 360 15.77 -16.54 -6.26
CA GLN A 360 14.65 -16.95 -5.42
C GLN A 360 13.32 -16.98 -6.20
N MET A 361 13.05 -15.96 -7.05
CA MET A 361 11.85 -15.95 -7.88
C MET A 361 11.81 -17.13 -8.86
N ARG A 362 12.93 -17.42 -9.53
CA ARG A 362 13.04 -18.55 -10.45
C ARG A 362 12.84 -19.87 -9.72
N SER A 363 13.57 -20.08 -8.63
CA SER A 363 13.47 -21.32 -7.85
C SER A 363 12.08 -21.51 -7.26
N ALA A 364 11.43 -20.45 -6.74
CA ALA A 364 10.06 -20.52 -6.23
C ALA A 364 9.06 -20.91 -7.34
N ALA A 365 9.23 -20.41 -8.56
CA ALA A 365 8.42 -20.81 -9.71
C ALA A 365 8.62 -22.29 -10.07
N ASP A 366 9.86 -22.77 -10.06
CA ASP A 366 10.20 -24.18 -10.35
C ASP A 366 9.69 -25.12 -9.25
N ILE A 367 9.77 -24.71 -7.97
CA ILE A 367 9.22 -25.42 -6.81
C ILE A 367 7.71 -25.53 -6.92
N ALA A 368 7.02 -24.42 -7.25
CA ALA A 368 5.57 -24.40 -7.41
C ALA A 368 5.07 -25.35 -8.52
N GLU A 369 5.81 -25.49 -9.62
CA GLU A 369 5.48 -26.45 -10.68
C GLU A 369 5.81 -27.90 -10.30
N ARG A 370 6.89 -28.11 -9.57
CA ARG A 370 7.30 -29.47 -9.15
C ARG A 370 6.34 -30.09 -8.15
N HIS A 371 5.85 -29.29 -7.20
CA HIS A 371 5.06 -29.78 -6.08
C HIS A 371 3.57 -29.46 -6.16
N ALA A 372 3.16 -28.55 -7.06
CA ALA A 372 1.80 -28.08 -7.20
C ALA A 372 1.44 -27.81 -8.68
N ASN A 373 0.46 -26.95 -8.94
CA ASN A 373 0.03 -26.60 -10.30
C ASN A 373 0.73 -25.37 -10.90
N GLY A 374 1.75 -24.83 -10.23
CA GLY A 374 2.48 -23.65 -10.70
C GLY A 374 1.79 -22.31 -10.43
N GLU A 375 0.78 -22.27 -9.55
CA GLU A 375 0.13 -21.03 -9.13
C GLU A 375 0.75 -20.47 -7.85
N LEU A 376 1.06 -19.17 -7.88
CA LEU A 376 1.58 -18.42 -6.75
C LEU A 376 0.72 -17.18 -6.46
N ARG A 377 0.87 -16.63 -5.25
CA ARG A 377 0.16 -15.42 -4.81
C ARG A 377 1.12 -14.48 -4.08
N SER A 378 1.14 -13.21 -4.45
CA SER A 378 1.76 -12.17 -3.62
C SER A 378 0.75 -11.60 -2.63
N THR A 379 1.18 -11.34 -1.38
CA THR A 379 0.28 -10.94 -0.30
C THR A 379 0.40 -9.46 0.06
N ASN A 380 -0.58 -8.93 0.81
CA ASN A 380 -0.55 -7.57 1.34
C ASN A 380 0.50 -7.39 2.46
N MET A 381 0.95 -8.50 3.06
CA MET A 381 2.07 -8.53 4.01
C MET A 381 3.42 -8.78 3.34
N GLN A 382 3.51 -8.53 2.02
CA GLN A 382 4.72 -8.65 1.21
C GLN A 382 5.31 -10.07 1.12
N ASN A 383 4.52 -11.10 1.41
CA ASN A 383 4.90 -12.52 1.38
C ASN A 383 4.51 -13.19 0.05
N LEU A 384 4.96 -14.43 -0.14
CA LEU A 384 4.64 -15.28 -1.29
C LEU A 384 3.94 -16.56 -0.83
N VAL A 385 2.92 -16.98 -1.56
CA VAL A 385 2.16 -18.20 -1.27
C VAL A 385 2.10 -19.07 -2.50
N VAL A 386 2.34 -20.37 -2.37
CA VAL A 386 2.05 -21.39 -3.37
C VAL A 386 0.71 -22.03 -3.02
N VAL A 387 -0.19 -22.10 -3.97
CA VAL A 387 -1.53 -22.67 -3.79
C VAL A 387 -1.70 -23.98 -4.56
N ASN A 388 -2.82 -24.68 -4.31
CA ASN A 388 -3.15 -25.95 -4.95
C ASN A 388 -2.09 -27.05 -4.75
N VAL A 389 -1.47 -27.04 -3.58
CA VAL A 389 -0.43 -28.00 -3.19
C VAL A 389 -1.10 -29.28 -2.69
N PRO A 390 -0.91 -30.45 -3.31
CA PRO A 390 -1.30 -31.71 -2.69
C PRO A 390 -0.72 -31.81 -1.28
N MET A 391 -1.54 -32.08 -0.26
CA MET A 391 -1.06 -32.09 1.14
C MET A 391 0.11 -33.05 1.38
N LEU A 392 0.23 -34.11 0.58
CA LEU A 392 1.38 -35.03 0.63
C LEU A 392 2.69 -34.35 0.22
N ASN A 393 2.64 -33.30 -0.60
CA ASN A 393 3.81 -32.56 -1.07
C ASN A 393 4.13 -31.33 -0.21
N ALA A 394 3.27 -30.96 0.73
CA ALA A 394 3.35 -29.67 1.42
C ALA A 394 4.64 -29.50 2.23
N GLU A 395 5.07 -30.53 2.97
CA GLU A 395 6.33 -30.49 3.75
C GLU A 395 7.56 -30.49 2.83
N SER A 396 7.56 -31.23 1.73
CA SER A 396 8.67 -31.20 0.76
C SER A 396 8.77 -29.85 0.06
N LEU A 397 7.62 -29.24 -0.31
CA LEU A 397 7.59 -27.90 -0.87
C LEU A 397 8.09 -26.87 0.14
N ALA A 398 7.69 -26.98 1.41
CA ALA A 398 8.16 -26.11 2.48
C ALA A 398 9.68 -26.20 2.66
N ALA A 399 10.23 -27.40 2.69
CA ALA A 399 11.68 -27.63 2.80
C ALA A 399 12.45 -27.03 1.60
N ASP A 400 11.93 -27.18 0.37
CA ASP A 400 12.53 -26.57 -0.82
C ASP A 400 12.49 -25.03 -0.78
N LEU A 401 11.40 -24.41 -0.26
CA LEU A 401 11.32 -22.97 -0.06
C LEU A 401 12.29 -22.49 1.02
N ASP A 402 12.37 -23.19 2.16
CA ASP A 402 13.34 -22.89 3.23
C ASP A 402 14.77 -22.93 2.69
N ALA A 403 15.12 -23.92 1.86
CA ALA A 403 16.46 -24.10 1.27
C ALA A 403 16.88 -22.93 0.36
N ILE A 404 15.95 -22.21 -0.23
CA ILE A 404 16.23 -21.02 -1.04
C ILE A 404 16.13 -19.70 -0.25
N GLY A 405 16.00 -19.76 1.09
CA GLY A 405 15.90 -18.61 1.97
C GLY A 405 14.52 -17.91 1.95
N LEU A 406 13.46 -18.64 1.67
CA LEU A 406 12.06 -18.23 1.79
C LEU A 406 11.38 -19.09 2.88
N PRO A 407 11.59 -18.78 4.18
CA PRO A 407 11.16 -19.64 5.26
C PRO A 407 9.64 -19.73 5.38
N VAL A 408 9.15 -20.95 5.55
CA VAL A 408 7.73 -21.26 5.78
C VAL A 408 7.40 -21.19 7.28
N ARG A 409 8.40 -21.27 8.14
CA ARG A 409 8.31 -21.13 9.60
C ARG A 409 9.22 -19.99 10.04
N GLY A 410 8.71 -18.77 10.07
CA GLY A 410 9.45 -17.59 10.52
C GLY A 410 9.05 -17.13 11.91
N SER A 411 9.88 -16.33 12.56
CA SER A 411 9.55 -15.62 13.80
C SER A 411 8.36 -14.68 13.61
N SER A 412 7.70 -14.30 14.70
CA SER A 412 6.65 -13.27 14.68
C SER A 412 7.17 -11.94 14.14
N PHE A 413 8.45 -11.62 14.38
CA PHE A 413 9.10 -10.42 13.85
C PHE A 413 9.27 -10.48 12.33
N ALA A 414 9.83 -11.57 11.80
CA ALA A 414 10.00 -11.74 10.35
C ALA A 414 8.65 -11.76 9.60
N ARG A 415 7.65 -12.43 10.16
CA ARG A 415 6.31 -12.61 9.59
C ARG A 415 5.50 -11.31 9.57
N GLY A 416 5.62 -10.49 10.62
CA GLY A 416 4.82 -9.27 10.83
C GLY A 416 5.48 -7.98 10.35
N THR A 417 6.74 -8.02 9.90
CA THR A 417 7.46 -6.82 9.47
C THR A 417 7.19 -6.47 8.01
N VAL A 418 6.64 -5.27 7.82
CA VAL A 418 6.39 -4.67 6.51
C VAL A 418 7.25 -3.42 6.33
N ALA A 419 7.93 -3.29 5.18
CA ALA A 419 8.78 -2.14 4.89
C ALA A 419 8.48 -1.50 3.53
N CYS A 420 8.45 -0.17 3.46
CA CYS A 420 8.43 0.56 2.19
C CYS A 420 9.82 0.54 1.52
N SER A 421 9.96 1.18 0.35
CA SER A 421 11.24 1.19 -0.40
C SER A 421 12.34 2.03 0.24
N GLY A 422 12.02 2.96 1.15
CA GLY A 422 13.01 3.83 1.80
C GLY A 422 13.84 4.68 0.83
N THR A 423 14.92 5.30 1.35
CA THR A 423 15.83 6.14 0.56
C THR A 423 16.61 5.36 -0.48
N GLU A 424 16.76 4.05 -0.33
CA GLU A 424 17.46 3.22 -1.32
C GLU A 424 16.95 3.46 -2.75
N PHE A 425 15.63 3.63 -2.91
CA PHE A 425 15.02 3.84 -4.22
C PHE A 425 14.09 5.04 -4.30
N CYS A 426 13.53 5.49 -3.19
CA CYS A 426 12.48 6.50 -3.19
C CYS A 426 13.03 7.90 -2.88
N LYS A 427 13.01 8.80 -3.85
CA LYS A 427 13.44 10.21 -3.67
C LYS A 427 12.52 11.03 -2.74
N LEU A 428 11.40 10.48 -2.29
CA LEU A 428 10.51 11.12 -1.30
C LEU A 428 10.76 10.62 0.13
N ALA A 429 11.58 9.59 0.31
CA ALA A 429 11.89 9.04 1.62
C ALA A 429 12.86 9.93 2.40
N ILE A 430 12.74 9.89 3.73
CA ILE A 430 13.61 10.61 4.67
C ILE A 430 14.68 9.66 5.20
N THR A 431 14.32 8.38 5.43
CA THR A 431 15.20 7.34 5.97
C THR A 431 15.23 6.10 5.09
N GLU A 432 16.29 5.34 5.27
CA GLU A 432 16.37 3.97 4.74
C GLU A 432 15.38 3.07 5.50
N THR A 433 14.84 2.04 4.86
CA THR A 433 13.84 1.15 5.49
C THR A 433 14.12 -0.33 5.27
N LYS A 434 14.59 -0.72 4.09
CA LYS A 434 14.75 -2.13 3.74
C LYS A 434 15.86 -2.81 4.54
N SER A 435 17.07 -2.26 4.53
CA SER A 435 18.20 -2.81 5.30
C SER A 435 17.98 -2.61 6.80
N PHE A 436 17.42 -1.46 7.18
CA PHE A 436 17.02 -1.18 8.56
C PHE A 436 16.03 -2.25 9.09
N SER A 437 14.97 -2.58 8.33
CA SER A 437 14.00 -3.58 8.78
C SER A 437 14.59 -4.99 8.91
N ARG A 438 15.54 -5.36 8.04
CA ARG A 438 16.23 -6.64 8.16
C ARG A 438 17.05 -6.69 9.45
N TRP A 439 17.90 -5.69 9.67
CA TRP A 439 18.69 -5.57 10.88
C TRP A 439 17.81 -5.54 12.14
N LEU A 440 16.70 -4.76 12.12
CA LEU A 440 15.78 -4.68 13.24
C LEU A 440 15.15 -6.03 13.58
N VAL A 441 14.77 -6.82 12.59
CA VAL A 441 14.22 -8.17 12.83
C VAL A 441 15.29 -9.07 13.44
N GLU A 442 16.52 -9.08 12.92
CA GLU A 442 17.66 -9.84 13.43
C GLU A 442 17.93 -9.48 14.92
N GLU A 443 17.96 -8.19 15.27
CA GLU A 443 18.12 -7.71 16.65
C GLU A 443 16.98 -8.15 17.58
N LEU A 444 15.72 -8.06 17.12
CA LEU A 444 14.57 -8.44 17.93
C LEU A 444 14.47 -9.95 18.15
N GLU A 445 14.86 -10.76 17.17
CA GLU A 445 14.95 -12.23 17.31
C GLU A 445 15.99 -12.64 18.35
N GLU A 446 17.14 -11.94 18.39
CA GLU A 446 18.18 -12.19 19.39
C GLU A 446 17.76 -11.74 20.80
N ARG A 447 17.14 -10.57 20.93
CA ARG A 447 16.76 -9.96 22.22
C ARG A 447 15.53 -10.58 22.84
N LEU A 448 14.56 -11.03 22.02
CA LEU A 448 13.28 -11.58 22.44
C LEU A 448 13.01 -12.97 21.80
N PRO A 449 13.88 -13.95 22.02
CA PRO A 449 13.83 -15.24 21.31
C PRO A 449 12.56 -16.06 21.58
N GLY A 450 11.82 -15.76 22.65
CA GLY A 450 10.57 -16.42 23.00
C GLY A 450 9.31 -15.65 22.60
N PHE A 451 9.43 -14.61 21.82
CA PHE A 451 8.27 -13.80 21.39
C PHE A 451 7.46 -14.54 20.31
N ASP A 452 6.27 -15.04 20.66
CA ASP A 452 5.41 -15.88 19.82
C ASP A 452 4.03 -15.23 19.51
N HIS A 453 3.91 -13.91 19.74
CA HIS A 453 2.66 -13.18 19.55
C HIS A 453 2.56 -12.57 18.16
N HIS A 454 1.35 -12.52 17.62
CA HIS A 454 1.08 -11.76 16.39
C HIS A 454 1.50 -10.30 16.58
N LEU A 455 2.27 -9.79 15.63
CA LEU A 455 2.78 -8.43 15.63
C LEU A 455 2.76 -7.86 14.21
N LYS A 456 2.13 -6.71 14.02
CA LYS A 456 2.29 -5.89 12.81
C LYS A 456 3.30 -4.78 13.13
N LEU A 457 4.55 -4.94 12.66
CA LEU A 457 5.64 -3.97 12.77
C LEU A 457 5.86 -3.33 11.40
N HIS A 458 5.34 -2.12 11.20
CA HIS A 458 5.36 -1.49 9.89
C HIS A 458 6.32 -0.31 9.85
N VAL A 459 7.30 -0.39 8.93
CA VAL A 459 8.37 0.60 8.74
C VAL A 459 8.11 1.44 7.49
N THR A 460 8.03 2.75 7.67
CA THR A 460 7.88 3.70 6.56
C THR A 460 8.94 4.80 6.62
N GLY A 461 9.53 5.13 5.47
CA GLY A 461 10.63 6.10 5.40
C GLY A 461 10.18 7.57 5.38
N CYS A 462 8.88 7.87 5.43
CA CYS A 462 8.35 9.24 5.41
C CYS A 462 6.84 9.27 5.71
N PRO A 463 6.20 10.45 5.92
CA PRO A 463 4.78 10.60 6.22
C PRO A 463 3.81 10.07 5.15
N ASN A 464 4.29 9.68 3.95
CA ASN A 464 3.43 9.11 2.90
C ASN A 464 2.82 7.74 3.28
N SER A 465 3.29 7.10 4.35
CA SER A 465 2.74 5.86 4.88
C SER A 465 2.65 4.73 3.84
N CYS A 466 3.69 4.57 3.03
CA CYS A 466 3.72 3.50 2.02
C CYS A 466 3.86 2.12 2.67
N GLY A 467 4.49 2.02 3.85
CA GLY A 467 4.54 0.83 4.70
C GLY A 467 3.29 0.65 5.58
N GLN A 468 2.29 1.54 5.48
CA GLN A 468 1.01 1.42 6.21
C GLN A 468 1.13 1.48 7.75
N HIS A 469 2.07 2.26 8.29
CA HIS A 469 2.35 2.33 9.73
C HIS A 469 1.16 2.73 10.60
N TRP A 470 0.16 3.44 10.05
CA TRP A 470 -1.05 3.86 10.77
C TRP A 470 -2.01 2.72 11.16
N ILE A 471 -1.85 1.53 10.58
CA ILE A 471 -2.72 0.37 10.87
C ILE A 471 -1.97 -0.78 11.55
N ALA A 472 -0.74 -0.55 11.94
CA ALA A 472 0.11 -1.53 12.61
C ALA A 472 -0.05 -1.48 14.13
N ASP A 473 0.24 -2.60 14.81
CA ASP A 473 0.38 -2.61 16.27
C ASP A 473 1.47 -1.63 16.69
N ILE A 474 2.61 -1.67 15.96
CA ILE A 474 3.70 -0.72 16.10
C ILE A 474 4.08 -0.22 14.69
N GLY A 475 3.82 1.05 14.44
CA GLY A 475 4.23 1.76 13.23
C GLY A 475 5.41 2.67 13.51
N ILE A 476 6.45 2.63 12.68
CA ILE A 476 7.59 3.55 12.79
C ILE A 476 7.76 4.35 11.50
N GLU A 477 7.88 5.68 11.66
CA GLU A 477 7.97 6.65 10.57
C GLU A 477 9.34 7.33 10.56
N GLY A 478 10.02 7.30 9.42
CA GLY A 478 11.33 7.90 9.23
C GLY A 478 11.36 9.41 9.44
N LYS A 479 12.35 9.86 10.18
CA LYS A 479 12.68 11.25 10.49
C LYS A 479 14.19 11.46 10.45
N LYS A 480 14.63 12.71 10.50
CA LYS A 480 16.02 13.08 10.79
C LYS A 480 16.04 13.83 12.11
N ILE A 481 17.02 13.51 12.96
CA ILE A 481 17.28 14.23 14.20
C ILE A 481 18.76 14.61 14.29
N LYS A 482 19.07 15.61 15.12
CA LYS A 482 20.44 16.06 15.36
C LYS A 482 20.99 15.38 16.61
N VAL A 483 22.03 14.57 16.46
CA VAL A 483 22.76 13.93 17.56
C VAL A 483 24.22 14.38 17.48
N ASN A 484 24.75 14.95 18.58
CA ASN A 484 26.14 15.45 18.65
C ASN A 484 26.53 16.34 17.43
N GLY A 485 25.61 17.23 17.03
CA GLY A 485 25.81 18.14 15.92
C GLY A 485 25.60 17.57 14.51
N ARG A 486 25.39 16.27 14.35
CA ARG A 486 25.19 15.58 13.06
C ARG A 486 23.75 15.15 12.88
N MET A 487 23.23 15.26 11.65
CA MET A 487 21.92 14.71 11.30
C MET A 487 22.02 13.19 11.11
N VAL A 488 21.21 12.43 11.83
CA VAL A 488 21.14 10.97 11.75
C VAL A 488 19.72 10.53 11.40
N ASP A 489 19.60 9.31 10.85
CA ASP A 489 18.32 8.65 10.67
C ASP A 489 17.70 8.36 12.04
N ALA A 490 16.41 8.61 12.15
CA ALA A 490 15.63 8.41 13.34
C ALA A 490 14.23 7.92 12.98
N TYR A 491 13.52 7.39 13.95
CA TYR A 491 12.16 6.94 13.74
C TYR A 491 11.23 7.49 14.83
N TYR A 492 10.03 7.84 14.38
CA TYR A 492 8.92 8.26 15.21
C TYR A 492 7.94 7.09 15.38
N PHE A 493 7.41 6.90 16.60
CA PHE A 493 6.58 5.76 16.95
C PHE A 493 5.09 6.11 16.94
N CYS A 494 4.30 5.25 16.29
CA CYS A 494 2.85 5.22 16.35
C CYS A 494 2.42 3.84 16.83
N VAL A 495 1.52 3.76 17.80
CA VAL A 495 1.20 2.51 18.49
C VAL A 495 -0.31 2.26 18.51
N GLY A 496 -0.73 1.01 18.40
CA GLY A 496 -2.12 0.58 18.58
C GLY A 496 -3.03 0.84 17.39
N GLY A 497 -2.50 0.81 16.15
CA GLY A 497 -3.33 0.79 14.95
C GLY A 497 -4.08 -0.53 14.81
N ALA A 498 -5.32 -0.48 14.33
CA ALA A 498 -6.16 -1.65 14.14
C ALA A 498 -7.15 -1.46 12.99
N LEU A 499 -7.58 -2.57 12.42
CA LEU A 499 -8.67 -2.67 11.45
C LEU A 499 -9.72 -3.66 11.96
N GLY A 500 -10.84 -3.81 11.26
CA GLY A 500 -11.93 -4.68 11.66
C GLY A 500 -12.79 -4.10 12.79
N LEU A 501 -13.20 -4.93 13.74
CA LEU A 501 -14.13 -4.56 14.83
C LEU A 501 -13.62 -3.37 15.67
N HIS A 502 -12.31 -3.28 15.85
CA HIS A 502 -11.68 -2.25 16.68
C HIS A 502 -10.87 -1.24 15.83
N GLN A 503 -11.36 -0.94 14.63
CA GLN A 503 -10.66 -0.06 13.72
C GLN A 503 -10.26 1.28 14.36
N ALA A 504 -8.97 1.59 14.30
CA ALA A 504 -8.38 2.83 14.77
C ALA A 504 -7.06 3.10 14.05
N THR A 505 -6.75 4.36 13.83
CA THR A 505 -5.39 4.75 13.42
C THR A 505 -4.45 4.68 14.60
N ALA A 506 -3.22 4.22 14.40
CA ALA A 506 -2.19 4.18 15.42
C ALA A 506 -1.98 5.58 16.01
N ARG A 507 -1.80 5.63 17.33
CA ARG A 507 -1.61 6.87 18.08
C ARG A 507 -0.15 7.32 18.05
N PRO A 508 0.17 8.55 17.64
CA PRO A 508 1.50 9.12 17.83
C PRO A 508 1.79 9.32 19.32
N VAL A 509 2.65 8.49 19.90
CA VAL A 509 2.93 8.53 21.35
C VAL A 509 3.96 9.56 21.79
N GLY A 510 4.43 10.42 20.87
CA GLY A 510 5.39 11.47 21.19
C GLY A 510 6.83 11.00 21.41
N TYR A 511 7.16 9.75 21.07
CA TYR A 511 8.50 9.18 21.20
C TYR A 511 9.20 9.08 19.84
N ARG A 512 10.49 9.40 19.83
CA ARG A 512 11.39 9.23 18.69
C ARG A 512 12.80 8.96 19.19
N CYS A 513 13.56 8.17 18.45
CA CYS A 513 14.96 7.90 18.76
C CYS A 513 15.79 7.73 17.48
N PRO A 514 17.12 7.81 17.57
CA PRO A 514 18.00 7.41 16.47
C PRO A 514 17.68 5.99 15.99
N ALA A 515 17.95 5.71 14.73
CA ALA A 515 17.73 4.37 14.15
C ALA A 515 18.43 3.26 14.95
N SER A 516 19.64 3.52 15.46
CA SER A 516 20.41 2.57 16.28
C SER A 516 19.79 2.22 17.63
N GLU A 517 18.88 3.05 18.13
CA GLU A 517 18.23 2.85 19.46
C GLU A 517 16.83 2.24 19.35
N VAL A 518 16.34 2.02 18.12
CA VAL A 518 15.00 1.45 17.90
C VAL A 518 14.86 0.04 18.48
N PRO A 519 15.84 -0.89 18.36
CA PRO A 519 15.75 -2.21 18.98
C PRO A 519 15.59 -2.12 20.51
N ASP A 520 16.35 -1.25 21.18
CA ASP A 520 16.25 -1.06 22.64
C ASP A 520 14.87 -0.55 23.06
N ALA A 521 14.31 0.41 22.31
CA ALA A 521 12.98 0.93 22.58
C ALA A 521 11.89 -0.14 22.39
N LEU A 522 11.99 -0.95 21.35
CA LEU A 522 11.04 -2.05 21.10
C LEU A 522 11.18 -3.19 22.12
N GLU A 523 12.40 -3.54 22.51
CA GLU A 523 12.66 -4.52 23.56
C GLU A 523 11.98 -4.10 24.87
N ARG A 524 12.13 -2.84 25.27
CA ARG A 524 11.45 -2.32 26.48
C ARG A 524 9.93 -2.38 26.36
N LEU A 525 9.35 -1.91 25.25
CA LEU A 525 7.90 -1.90 25.05
C LEU A 525 7.32 -3.32 25.03
N LEU A 526 7.95 -4.22 24.28
CA LEU A 526 7.49 -5.61 24.14
C LEU A 526 7.77 -6.41 25.42
N GLY A 527 8.87 -6.13 26.13
CA GLY A 527 9.16 -6.70 27.44
C GLY A 527 8.09 -6.32 28.47
N ARG A 528 7.62 -5.07 28.46
CA ARG A 528 6.48 -4.65 29.30
C ARG A 528 5.21 -5.40 28.94
N PHE A 529 4.89 -5.55 27.66
CA PHE A 529 3.77 -6.38 27.23
C PHE A 529 3.88 -7.81 27.75
N LEU A 530 5.04 -8.46 27.61
CA LEU A 530 5.23 -9.84 28.07
C LEU A 530 5.08 -9.99 29.60
N SER A 531 5.53 -8.98 30.39
CA SER A 531 5.50 -9.02 31.87
C SER A 531 4.16 -8.59 32.48
N GLU A 532 3.40 -7.71 31.80
CA GLU A 532 2.21 -7.06 32.37
C GLU A 532 0.89 -7.46 31.70
N ARG A 533 0.94 -8.23 30.60
CA ARG A 533 -0.27 -8.70 29.92
C ARG A 533 -1.11 -9.62 30.80
N VAL A 534 -2.42 -9.50 30.68
CA VAL A 534 -3.35 -10.46 31.27
C VAL A 534 -3.50 -11.70 30.36
N PRO A 535 -3.91 -12.86 30.89
CA PRO A 535 -4.12 -14.06 30.08
C PRO A 535 -5.03 -13.80 28.85
N GLY A 536 -4.58 -14.17 27.67
CA GLY A 536 -5.30 -13.97 26.41
C GLY A 536 -5.27 -12.54 25.85
N GLU A 537 -4.50 -11.62 26.46
CA GLU A 537 -4.35 -10.26 25.94
C GLU A 537 -3.37 -10.23 24.77
N ASN A 538 -3.81 -9.66 23.65
CA ASN A 538 -2.96 -9.35 22.51
C ASN A 538 -2.40 -7.92 22.60
N LEU A 539 -1.44 -7.58 21.73
CA LEU A 539 -0.79 -6.27 21.70
C LEU A 539 -1.80 -5.12 21.55
N ARG A 540 -2.82 -5.28 20.71
CA ARG A 540 -3.84 -4.25 20.49
C ARG A 540 -4.57 -3.89 21.80
N ARG A 541 -5.03 -4.90 22.55
CA ARG A 541 -5.72 -4.69 23.84
C ARG A 541 -4.79 -4.09 24.87
N PHE A 542 -3.55 -4.57 24.93
CA PHE A 542 -2.52 -4.02 25.80
C PHE A 542 -2.29 -2.53 25.50
N PHE A 543 -2.07 -2.15 24.26
CA PHE A 543 -1.89 -0.74 23.90
C PHE A 543 -3.14 0.10 24.14
N ALA A 544 -4.33 -0.43 23.92
CA ALA A 544 -5.59 0.29 24.14
C ALA A 544 -5.82 0.69 25.61
N ARG A 545 -5.37 -0.12 26.58
CA ARG A 545 -5.54 0.19 28.02
C ARG A 545 -4.47 1.10 28.61
N HIS A 546 -3.42 1.43 27.86
CA HIS A 546 -2.37 2.35 28.29
C HIS A 546 -2.52 3.72 27.62
N SER A 547 -2.24 4.78 28.39
CA SER A 547 -2.18 6.14 27.87
C SER A 547 -0.95 6.36 26.96
N ASP A 548 -0.99 7.40 26.14
CA ASP A 548 0.16 7.77 25.30
C ASP A 548 1.41 8.08 26.13
N THR A 549 1.23 8.66 27.31
CA THR A 549 2.32 8.92 28.26
C THR A 549 2.96 7.63 28.74
N GLN A 550 2.16 6.65 29.19
CA GLN A 550 2.69 5.35 29.64
C GLN A 550 3.41 4.60 28.51
N LEU A 551 2.85 4.58 27.31
CA LEU A 551 3.49 3.93 26.16
C LEU A 551 4.81 4.62 25.76
N ARG A 552 4.87 5.95 25.88
CA ARG A 552 6.11 6.73 25.70
C ARG A 552 7.16 6.39 26.76
N GLU A 553 6.76 6.29 28.02
CA GLU A 553 7.65 5.90 29.14
C GLU A 553 8.19 4.47 28.94
N PHE A 554 7.35 3.53 28.48
CA PHE A 554 7.81 2.18 28.15
C PHE A 554 8.87 2.19 27.06
N LEU A 555 8.67 2.97 26.00
CA LEU A 555 9.65 3.12 24.92
C LEU A 555 10.95 3.77 25.38
N ALA A 556 10.87 4.80 26.25
CA ALA A 556 12.02 5.54 26.74
C ALA A 556 12.83 4.79 27.80
N GLY A 557 12.20 3.92 28.59
CA GLY A 557 12.84 3.21 29.71
C GLY A 557 12.98 4.03 31.01
N GLU A 558 12.61 5.31 31.01
CA GLU A 558 12.62 6.21 32.16
C GLU A 558 11.44 7.18 32.07
N ALA A 559 10.94 7.69 33.22
CA ALA A 559 9.93 8.74 33.20
C ALA A 559 10.47 10.00 32.50
N ILE A 560 9.86 10.40 31.41
CA ILE A 560 10.24 11.62 30.68
C ILE A 560 9.60 12.83 31.37
N PRO A 561 10.36 13.86 31.79
CA PRO A 561 9.79 15.11 32.23
C PRO A 561 8.86 15.69 31.15
N GLU A 562 7.75 16.28 31.62
CA GLU A 562 6.75 16.91 30.76
C GLU A 562 7.31 18.15 30.06
N VAL A 563 8.01 17.98 28.92
CA VAL A 563 8.54 19.10 28.11
C VAL A 563 8.15 18.93 26.65
N ALA A 564 7.48 19.99 26.19
CA ALA A 564 7.18 20.38 24.81
C ALA A 564 6.07 19.61 24.07
N ARG A 565 4.87 20.12 24.25
CA ARG A 565 3.76 20.05 23.30
C ARG A 565 4.06 20.97 22.11
N ASP A 566 4.70 20.45 21.06
CA ASP A 566 4.70 21.04 19.74
C ASP A 566 4.52 19.92 18.70
N LEU A 567 3.31 19.36 18.69
CA LEU A 567 2.84 18.46 17.64
C LEU A 567 1.55 19.04 17.06
N PRO A 568 1.39 19.05 15.73
CA PRO A 568 0.09 19.37 15.15
C PRO A 568 -0.92 18.32 15.67
N GLN A 569 -1.95 18.79 16.37
CA GLN A 569 -3.05 17.97 16.85
C GLN A 569 -3.66 17.21 15.67
N ALA A 570 -3.50 15.89 15.66
CA ALA A 570 -4.37 15.03 14.88
C ALA A 570 -5.78 15.20 15.47
N VAL A 571 -6.69 15.73 14.66
CA VAL A 571 -8.08 15.92 15.04
C VAL A 571 -8.68 14.56 15.33
N ALA A 572 -8.89 14.26 16.62
CA ALA A 572 -9.65 13.09 17.03
C ALA A 572 -11.12 13.34 16.64
N HIS A 573 -11.56 12.71 15.56
CA HIS A 573 -12.98 12.58 15.29
C HIS A 573 -13.52 11.43 16.13
N SER A 574 -14.13 11.79 17.27
CA SER A 574 -15.00 10.90 18.03
C SER A 574 -16.12 10.40 17.10
N ALA A 575 -16.27 9.10 17.01
CA ALA A 575 -17.50 8.49 16.53
C ALA A 575 -18.66 9.03 17.37
N GLY A 576 -19.60 9.73 16.73
CA GLY A 576 -20.80 10.22 17.38
C GLY A 576 -21.55 9.04 18.00
N GLY A 577 -21.64 9.06 19.33
CA GLY A 577 -22.51 8.15 20.07
C GLY A 577 -23.97 8.44 19.67
N VAL A 578 -24.65 7.40 19.29
CA VAL A 578 -26.10 7.36 19.24
C VAL A 578 -26.57 7.36 20.70
N GLY A 579 -27.11 8.46 21.14
CA GLY A 579 -27.87 8.58 22.37
C GLY A 579 -29.35 8.61 22.03
N ASP A 580 -30.12 7.69 22.63
CA ASP A 580 -31.58 7.55 22.80
C ASP A 580 -32.52 8.00 21.68
#